data_efc8ab3be2275fc255749fbf85c28b41
#
_entry.id   efc8ab3be2275fc255749fbf85c28b41
#
_cell.length_a   1.000
_cell.length_b   1.000
_cell.length_c   1.000
_cell.angle_alpha   90.00
_cell.angle_beta   90.00
_cell.angle_gamma   90.00
#
_symmetry.space_group_name_H-M   'P 1'
#
loop_
_entity.id
_entity.type
_entity.pdbx_description
1 polymer ?
#
loop_
_entity_poly.entity_id
_entity_poly.type
_entity_poly.pdbx_seq_one_letter_code
_entity_poly.pdbx_strand_id
1 'polypeptide(L)'
;MREASRQAVICFSNIEWGIWKQRHHHLMERFARTHSVLFVETVGMRAPNLMSGSDLRRIAGRLRRAATRALVRGGGSQPRALPRGLSVHSPLVVPFHDSAGWRRVNSGLLLRDLRRWLAEQGLENPILWVYLPLQLILDVAERLPHRLLVYDCVDAITEFRDAPASLQGSEARLLRRADLVLASSRPLLDRCAAIHPGAIYVPNAGDVERFASESGARPEPPDLNAIPHPRVGYVGAIREWFDVDLVRQAAERFPQASFVLVGDDTPVLAPLRHLPNVHALGPRAYDDLPAYLGAMDVCIIPFRQTALIRHTHPIKVYEYLAAGRAVVSTPMSEIRHLTEVDQADAGEPFLVALGARLAEPRSPAAEARRRASIQGETWDARFRVVEAAVAARLALPRAHAAGA
;
A
#
# COMPACT_ATOMS: atom_id res chain seq x y z
N MET A 1 -22.45 28.55 6.57
CA MET A 1 -21.78 27.26 6.55
C MET A 1 -21.15 27.07 7.93
N ARG A 2 -21.62 26.11 8.75
CA ARG A 2 -20.93 25.78 10.01
C ARG A 2 -19.57 25.21 9.63
N GLU A 3 -18.46 25.76 10.15
CA GLU A 3 -17.15 25.12 10.10
C GLU A 3 -17.33 23.68 10.55
N ALA A 4 -17.09 22.73 9.65
CA ALA A 4 -17.04 21.32 10.03
C ALA A 4 -15.96 21.20 11.11
N SER A 5 -16.38 20.89 12.34
CA SER A 5 -15.45 20.82 13.46
C SER A 5 -14.35 19.86 13.10
N ARG A 6 -13.12 20.35 13.09
CA ARG A 6 -11.91 19.57 12.77
C ARG A 6 -11.87 18.37 13.72
N GLN A 7 -11.89 17.15 13.15
CA GLN A 7 -11.91 15.92 13.92
C GLN A 7 -10.54 15.24 13.87
N ALA A 8 -10.19 14.47 14.90
CA ALA A 8 -8.98 13.67 14.90
C ALA A 8 -9.23 12.34 14.15
N VAL A 9 -8.26 11.93 13.33
CA VAL A 9 -8.17 10.59 12.72
C VAL A 9 -6.87 9.95 13.19
N ILE A 10 -6.95 8.80 13.85
CA ILE A 10 -5.78 8.01 14.24
C ILE A 10 -5.74 6.78 13.35
N CYS A 11 -4.75 6.71 12.46
CA CYS A 11 -4.57 5.65 11.48
C CYS A 11 -3.53 4.64 11.98
N PHE A 12 -3.94 3.42 12.30
CA PHE A 12 -3.06 2.30 12.62
C PHE A 12 -2.68 1.58 11.33
N SER A 13 -1.49 1.90 10.81
CA SER A 13 -0.98 1.38 9.55
C SER A 13 -0.19 0.09 9.72
N ASN A 14 -0.15 -0.73 8.67
CA ASN A 14 0.74 -1.89 8.56
C ASN A 14 2.06 -1.57 7.83
N ILE A 15 2.25 -0.31 7.42
CA ILE A 15 3.43 0.16 6.69
C ILE A 15 4.05 1.38 7.36
N GLU A 16 5.31 1.68 7.01
CA GLU A 16 6.01 2.90 7.42
C GLU A 16 5.69 4.04 6.42
N TRP A 17 5.66 5.29 6.90
CA TRP A 17 5.31 6.46 6.06
C TRP A 17 6.27 6.72 4.91
N GLY A 18 7.53 6.47 5.11
CA GLY A 18 8.61 6.87 4.18
C GLY A 18 9.00 5.84 3.12
N ILE A 19 8.32 4.69 3.00
CA ILE A 19 8.76 3.60 2.11
C ILE A 19 8.03 3.68 0.76
N TRP A 20 6.87 3.05 0.66
CA TRP A 20 6.10 2.97 -0.59
C TRP A 20 4.80 3.78 -0.43
N LYS A 21 4.46 4.64 -1.40
CA LYS A 21 3.18 5.32 -1.37
C LYS A 21 2.06 4.36 -1.77
N GLN A 22 1.14 4.11 -0.84
CA GLN A 22 0.03 3.17 -0.99
C GLN A 22 -1.29 3.82 -0.53
N ARG A 23 -2.40 3.08 -0.61
CA ARG A 23 -3.74 3.48 -0.16
C ARG A 23 -3.75 4.25 1.16
N HIS A 24 -3.01 3.78 2.15
CA HIS A 24 -2.89 4.42 3.47
C HIS A 24 -2.45 5.88 3.37
N HIS A 25 -1.42 6.15 2.60
CA HIS A 25 -0.89 7.50 2.37
C HIS A 25 -1.91 8.36 1.62
N HIS A 26 -2.45 7.85 0.52
CA HIS A 26 -3.39 8.60 -0.31
C HIS A 26 -4.67 8.99 0.43
N LEU A 27 -5.23 8.11 1.27
CA LEU A 27 -6.42 8.42 2.06
C LEU A 27 -6.08 9.38 3.21
N MET A 28 -5.00 9.12 3.95
CA MET A 28 -4.63 9.94 5.11
C MET A 28 -4.15 11.35 4.71
N GLU A 29 -3.46 11.51 3.57
CA GLU A 29 -3.15 12.83 3.00
C GLU A 29 -4.41 13.63 2.67
N ARG A 30 -5.48 12.97 2.20
CA ARG A 30 -6.74 13.63 1.88
C ARG A 30 -7.54 13.98 3.13
N PHE A 31 -7.60 13.08 4.10
CA PHE A 31 -8.17 13.41 5.41
C PHE A 31 -7.45 14.58 6.08
N ALA A 32 -6.14 14.69 5.95
CA ALA A 32 -5.35 15.77 6.53
C ALA A 32 -5.69 17.17 5.97
N ARG A 33 -6.41 17.27 4.85
CA ARG A 33 -6.88 18.55 4.30
C ARG A 33 -7.92 19.22 5.21
N THR A 34 -8.73 18.42 5.93
CA THR A 34 -9.85 18.90 6.75
C THR A 34 -9.79 18.41 8.20
N HIS A 35 -9.00 17.39 8.50
CA HIS A 35 -8.89 16.73 9.81
C HIS A 35 -7.46 16.83 10.37
N SER A 36 -7.29 16.59 11.68
CA SER A 36 -5.97 16.30 12.25
C SER A 36 -5.71 14.81 12.18
N VAL A 37 -4.69 14.39 11.45
CA VAL A 37 -4.37 12.99 11.23
C VAL A 37 -3.10 12.60 11.97
N LEU A 38 -3.17 11.52 12.76
CA LEU A 38 -2.01 10.83 13.31
C LEU A 38 -1.83 9.50 12.58
N PHE A 39 -0.78 9.40 11.77
CA PHE A 39 -0.39 8.16 11.13
C PHE A 39 0.54 7.38 12.07
N VAL A 40 0.02 6.31 12.66
CA VAL A 40 0.78 5.40 13.52
C VAL A 40 1.38 4.33 12.64
N GLU A 41 2.71 4.36 12.51
CA GLU A 41 3.45 3.38 11.70
C GLU A 41 3.33 1.97 12.27
N THR A 42 3.65 0.98 11.45
CA THR A 42 3.51 -0.42 11.82
C THR A 42 4.22 -0.79 13.12
N VAL A 43 3.52 -1.49 13.98
CA VAL A 43 4.07 -2.11 15.20
C VAL A 43 4.78 -3.45 14.92
N GLY A 44 4.77 -3.90 13.65
CA GLY A 44 5.27 -5.22 13.23
C GLY A 44 4.23 -6.32 13.41
N MET A 45 4.23 -7.30 12.51
CA MET A 45 3.27 -8.42 12.56
C MET A 45 3.78 -9.60 13.40
N ARG A 46 5.10 -9.80 13.48
CA ARG A 46 5.70 -10.94 14.19
C ARG A 46 6.72 -10.50 15.24
N ALA A 47 6.92 -11.35 16.24
CA ALA A 47 8.05 -11.23 17.15
C ALA A 47 9.37 -11.36 16.34
N PRO A 48 10.37 -10.51 16.58
CA PRO A 48 11.67 -10.66 15.95
C PRO A 48 12.34 -11.95 16.44
N ASN A 49 13.00 -12.62 15.51
CA ASN A 49 13.89 -13.70 15.87
C ASN A 49 15.21 -13.07 16.36
N LEU A 50 15.43 -13.07 17.66
CA LEU A 50 16.65 -12.50 18.27
C LEU A 50 17.95 -13.19 17.82
N MET A 51 17.86 -14.38 17.20
CA MET A 51 19.00 -15.06 16.59
C MET A 51 19.20 -14.63 15.12
N SER A 52 18.30 -13.83 14.55
CA SER A 52 18.44 -13.32 13.19
C SER A 52 19.14 -11.96 13.18
N GLY A 53 20.34 -11.90 12.57
CA GLY A 53 21.08 -10.63 12.41
C GLY A 53 20.35 -9.57 11.60
N SER A 54 19.35 -9.95 10.79
CA SER A 54 18.48 -9.02 10.06
C SER A 54 17.45 -8.37 10.99
N ASP A 55 16.87 -9.13 11.91
CA ASP A 55 15.89 -8.62 12.87
C ASP A 55 16.58 -7.73 13.93
N LEU A 56 17.77 -8.08 14.38
CA LEU A 56 18.60 -7.25 15.25
C LEU A 56 18.94 -5.90 14.60
N ARG A 57 19.31 -5.91 13.31
CA ARG A 57 19.54 -4.66 12.54
C ARG A 57 18.28 -3.81 12.39
N ARG A 58 17.12 -4.42 12.21
CA ARG A 58 15.82 -3.71 12.19
C ARG A 58 15.48 -3.07 13.53
N ILE A 59 15.69 -3.79 14.63
CA ILE A 59 15.50 -3.26 15.99
C ILE A 59 16.47 -2.09 16.25
N ALA A 60 17.76 -2.27 15.98
CA ALA A 60 18.77 -1.22 16.13
C ALA A 60 18.45 0.00 15.25
N GLY A 61 17.98 -0.23 14.01
CA GLY A 61 17.53 0.83 13.10
C GLY A 61 16.32 1.59 13.63
N ARG A 62 15.34 0.91 14.24
CA ARG A 62 14.17 1.56 14.88
C ARG A 62 14.59 2.37 16.12
N LEU A 63 15.41 1.79 16.98
CA LEU A 63 15.95 2.49 18.16
C LEU A 63 16.79 3.71 17.77
N ARG A 64 17.63 3.59 16.74
CA ARG A 64 18.43 4.70 16.21
C ARG A 64 17.52 5.79 15.62
N ARG A 65 16.49 5.45 14.84
CA ARG A 65 15.52 6.42 14.31
C ARG A 65 14.72 7.10 15.43
N ALA A 66 14.31 6.36 16.44
CA ALA A 66 13.66 6.93 17.62
C ALA A 66 14.58 7.89 18.38
N ALA A 67 15.83 7.53 18.60
CA ALA A 67 16.84 8.36 19.25
C ALA A 67 17.22 9.59 18.40
N THR A 68 17.41 9.44 17.09
CA THR A 68 17.70 10.57 16.20
C THR A 68 16.53 11.51 16.04
N ARG A 69 15.28 11.03 16.01
CA ARG A 69 14.09 11.92 16.04
C ARG A 69 13.93 12.66 17.36
N ALA A 70 14.36 12.09 18.48
CA ALA A 70 14.41 12.77 19.77
C ALA A 70 15.53 13.81 19.85
N LEU A 71 16.65 13.59 19.16
CA LEU A 71 17.85 14.44 19.20
C LEU A 71 17.93 15.46 18.05
N VAL A 72 17.28 15.17 16.90
CA VAL A 72 17.38 16.01 15.69
C VAL A 72 16.15 16.92 15.57
N ARG A 73 16.20 18.01 16.31
CA ARG A 73 15.52 19.25 15.93
C ARG A 73 16.31 20.03 14.86
N GLY A 74 17.22 19.39 14.14
CA GLY A 74 18.03 20.03 13.11
C GLY A 74 18.86 19.06 12.29
N GLY A 75 18.59 18.95 10.99
CA GLY A 75 19.53 18.61 9.95
C GLY A 75 19.84 17.13 9.70
N GLY A 76 19.31 16.56 8.64
CA GLY A 76 19.77 15.31 8.02
C GLY A 76 18.67 14.66 7.19
N SER A 77 18.88 14.43 5.88
CA SER A 77 18.02 13.85 4.85
C SER A 77 16.56 14.29 4.97
N GLN A 78 16.13 15.23 4.17
CA GLN A 78 14.78 15.80 4.25
C GLN A 78 13.74 14.68 4.13
N PRO A 79 12.98 14.34 5.20
CA PRO A 79 11.76 13.60 5.02
C PRO A 79 10.87 14.47 4.13
N ARG A 80 10.24 13.88 3.12
CA ARG A 80 9.19 14.55 2.35
C ARG A 80 8.34 15.38 3.30
N ALA A 81 8.20 16.68 3.03
CA ALA A 81 7.46 17.58 3.91
C ALA A 81 6.05 17.00 4.13
N LEU A 82 5.72 16.73 5.39
CA LEU A 82 4.42 16.16 5.73
C LEU A 82 3.32 17.17 5.34
N PRO A 83 2.19 16.71 4.80
CA PRO A 83 1.04 17.57 4.57
C PRO A 83 0.61 18.26 5.87
N ARG A 84 0.12 19.51 5.74
CA ARG A 84 -0.48 20.19 6.90
C ARG A 84 -1.59 19.32 7.49
N GLY A 85 -1.65 19.23 8.81
CA GLY A 85 -2.65 18.42 9.51
C GLY A 85 -2.28 16.94 9.65
N LEU A 86 -1.15 16.48 9.13
CA LEU A 86 -0.68 15.11 9.27
C LEU A 86 0.57 15.05 10.18
N SER A 87 0.53 14.14 11.14
CA SER A 87 1.64 13.79 12.02
C SER A 87 1.94 12.30 11.88
N VAL A 88 3.20 11.91 11.98
CA VAL A 88 3.64 10.51 11.95
C VAL A 88 4.20 10.10 13.30
N HIS A 89 3.71 9.00 13.83
CA HIS A 89 4.15 8.40 15.08
C HIS A 89 4.68 6.99 14.86
N SER A 90 5.94 6.75 15.22
CA SER A 90 6.57 5.42 15.23
C SER A 90 6.55 4.88 16.67
N PRO A 91 5.60 4.01 17.02
CA PRO A 91 5.43 3.57 18.39
C PRO A 91 6.59 2.67 18.83
N LEU A 92 7.05 2.89 20.07
CA LEU A 92 7.97 1.97 20.72
C LEU A 92 7.17 0.83 21.34
N VAL A 93 7.17 -0.32 20.69
CA VAL A 93 6.50 -1.53 21.16
C VAL A 93 7.49 -2.66 21.34
N VAL A 94 7.33 -3.40 22.43
CA VAL A 94 8.05 -4.64 22.64
C VAL A 94 7.42 -5.71 21.73
N PRO A 95 8.19 -6.37 20.87
CA PRO A 95 7.67 -7.15 19.75
C PRO A 95 7.13 -8.57 20.14
N PHE A 96 6.62 -8.74 21.35
CA PHE A 96 5.99 -9.98 21.85
C PHE A 96 4.46 -9.81 21.88
N HIS A 97 3.83 -9.77 20.71
CA HIS A 97 2.40 -9.47 20.56
C HIS A 97 1.48 -10.54 21.12
N ASP A 98 1.90 -11.81 21.18
CA ASP A 98 1.10 -12.93 21.70
C ASP A 98 1.12 -13.03 23.22
N SER A 99 2.07 -12.38 23.88
CA SER A 99 2.12 -12.35 25.37
C SER A 99 1.14 -11.32 25.94
N ALA A 100 0.19 -11.77 26.74
CA ALA A 100 -0.80 -10.90 27.39
C ALA A 100 -0.17 -9.80 28.27
N GLY A 101 0.94 -10.11 28.97
CA GLY A 101 1.67 -9.16 29.79
C GLY A 101 2.30 -8.04 28.94
N TRP A 102 3.05 -8.40 27.92
CA TRP A 102 3.66 -7.42 27.02
C TRP A 102 2.63 -6.62 26.22
N ARG A 103 1.53 -7.25 25.82
CA ARG A 103 0.42 -6.55 25.17
C ARG A 103 -0.18 -5.48 26.06
N ARG A 104 -0.35 -5.74 27.36
CA ARG A 104 -0.85 -4.76 28.35
C ARG A 104 0.12 -3.57 28.50
N VAL A 105 1.43 -3.82 28.53
CA VAL A 105 2.46 -2.78 28.58
C VAL A 105 2.42 -1.96 27.29
N ASN A 106 2.47 -2.61 26.12
CA ASN A 106 2.46 -1.95 24.82
C ASN A 106 1.20 -1.10 24.60
N SER A 107 0.03 -1.63 24.96
CA SER A 107 -1.23 -0.85 24.85
C SER A 107 -1.25 0.34 25.80
N GLY A 108 -0.68 0.21 27.00
CA GLY A 108 -0.52 1.33 27.94
C GLY A 108 0.36 2.44 27.40
N LEU A 109 1.53 2.08 26.84
CA LEU A 109 2.46 3.05 26.22
C LEU A 109 1.81 3.75 25.02
N LEU A 110 1.21 2.98 24.12
CA LEU A 110 0.55 3.52 22.94
C LEU A 110 -0.61 4.43 23.33
N LEU A 111 -1.47 4.04 24.26
CA LEU A 111 -2.57 4.86 24.76
C LEU A 111 -2.09 6.19 25.36
N ARG A 112 -0.97 6.17 26.12
CA ARG A 112 -0.38 7.40 26.68
C ARG A 112 0.02 8.36 25.55
N ASP A 113 0.69 7.86 24.52
CA ASP A 113 1.16 8.68 23.41
C ASP A 113 0.00 9.22 22.57
N LEU A 114 -1.04 8.41 22.31
CA LEU A 114 -2.25 8.83 21.59
C LEU A 114 -3.04 9.92 22.37
N ARG A 115 -3.22 9.73 23.68
CA ARG A 115 -3.90 10.71 24.54
C ARG A 115 -3.14 12.03 24.61
N ARG A 116 -1.80 11.98 24.68
CA ARG A 116 -0.96 13.18 24.65
C ARG A 116 -1.16 13.93 23.33
N TRP A 117 -1.09 13.23 22.19
CA TRP A 117 -1.30 13.86 20.88
C TRP A 117 -2.69 14.47 20.76
N LEU A 118 -3.74 13.78 21.20
CA LEU A 118 -5.11 14.32 21.21
C LEU A 118 -5.21 15.59 22.06
N ALA A 119 -4.63 15.61 23.25
CA ALA A 119 -4.59 16.78 24.12
C ALA A 119 -3.84 17.97 23.49
N GLU A 120 -2.70 17.70 22.83
CA GLU A 120 -1.92 18.72 22.09
C GLU A 120 -2.72 19.31 20.91
N GLN A 121 -3.62 18.54 20.30
CA GLN A 121 -4.51 19.00 19.23
C GLN A 121 -5.78 19.67 19.77
N GLY A 122 -6.09 19.57 21.06
CA GLY A 122 -7.37 20.01 21.65
C GLY A 122 -8.57 19.20 21.13
N LEU A 123 -8.37 17.94 20.81
CA LEU A 123 -9.38 17.05 20.18
C LEU A 123 -9.66 15.83 21.05
N GLU A 124 -10.90 15.35 20.96
CA GLU A 124 -11.38 14.18 21.67
C GLU A 124 -12.13 13.23 20.72
N ASN A 125 -12.34 12.00 21.19
CA ASN A 125 -13.14 11.00 20.46
C ASN A 125 -12.77 10.87 18.98
N PRO A 126 -11.52 10.46 18.66
CA PRO A 126 -11.04 10.35 17.27
C PRO A 126 -11.82 9.31 16.47
N ILE A 127 -11.69 9.37 15.15
CA ILE A 127 -11.92 8.23 14.25
C ILE A 127 -10.70 7.34 14.36
N LEU A 128 -10.90 6.06 14.73
CA LEU A 128 -9.85 5.05 14.70
C LEU A 128 -9.91 4.33 13.35
N TRP A 129 -8.85 4.42 12.58
CA TRP A 129 -8.71 3.80 11.27
C TRP A 129 -7.70 2.66 11.32
N VAL A 130 -8.14 1.44 11.08
CA VAL A 130 -7.34 0.24 11.28
C VAL A 130 -7.09 -0.46 9.96
N TYR A 131 -5.81 -0.66 9.61
CA TYR A 131 -5.38 -1.50 8.49
C TYR A 131 -4.89 -2.87 8.93
N LEU A 132 -4.31 -2.94 10.13
CA LEU A 132 -3.73 -4.18 10.66
C LEU A 132 -4.51 -4.64 11.90
N PRO A 133 -5.28 -5.74 11.82
CA PRO A 133 -6.19 -6.18 12.88
C PRO A 133 -5.45 -6.93 14.01
N LEU A 134 -4.41 -6.31 14.60
CA LEU A 134 -3.71 -6.89 15.75
C LEU A 134 -4.52 -6.76 17.03
N GLN A 135 -4.40 -7.74 17.91
CA GLN A 135 -5.02 -7.70 19.23
C GLN A 135 -4.62 -6.45 20.03
N LEU A 136 -3.38 -6.00 19.90
CA LEU A 136 -2.89 -4.76 20.52
C LEU A 136 -3.77 -3.54 20.13
N ILE A 137 -4.18 -3.46 18.86
CA ILE A 137 -5.01 -2.35 18.38
C ILE A 137 -6.44 -2.45 18.92
N LEU A 138 -6.97 -3.67 19.06
CA LEU A 138 -8.26 -3.90 19.71
C LEU A 138 -8.22 -3.49 21.17
N ASP A 139 -7.16 -3.89 21.91
CA ASP A 139 -6.96 -3.50 23.32
C ASP A 139 -6.88 -1.96 23.49
N VAL A 140 -6.31 -1.25 22.50
CA VAL A 140 -6.29 0.22 22.44
C VAL A 140 -7.68 0.78 22.15
N ALA A 141 -8.38 0.25 21.15
CA ALA A 141 -9.73 0.69 20.77
C ALA A 141 -10.74 0.48 21.89
N GLU A 142 -10.57 -0.52 22.75
CA GLU A 142 -11.40 -0.74 23.95
C GLU A 142 -11.22 0.34 25.03
N ARG A 143 -10.02 0.91 25.13
CA ARG A 143 -9.62 1.80 26.23
C ARG A 143 -9.53 3.27 25.82
N LEU A 144 -9.58 3.56 24.53
CA LEU A 144 -9.58 4.93 23.98
C LEU A 144 -10.99 5.28 23.53
N PRO A 145 -11.69 6.21 24.19
CA PRO A 145 -12.96 6.74 23.69
C PRO A 145 -12.77 7.25 22.25
N HIS A 146 -13.64 6.82 21.34
CA HIS A 146 -13.54 7.16 19.94
C HIS A 146 -14.93 7.37 19.32
N ARG A 147 -15.04 8.14 18.27
CA ARG A 147 -16.30 8.42 17.59
C ARG A 147 -16.69 7.33 16.60
N LEU A 148 -15.71 6.77 15.92
CA LEU A 148 -15.91 5.76 14.87
C LEU A 148 -14.72 4.80 14.86
N LEU A 149 -14.97 3.51 14.69
CA LEU A 149 -13.97 2.47 14.44
C LEU A 149 -14.12 1.98 13.00
N VAL A 150 -13.12 2.25 12.17
CA VAL A 150 -13.09 1.86 10.76
C VAL A 150 -12.06 0.73 10.56
N TYR A 151 -12.48 -0.35 9.92
CA TYR A 151 -11.56 -1.35 9.41
C TYR A 151 -11.46 -1.23 7.88
N ASP A 152 -10.27 -0.94 7.38
CA ASP A 152 -9.97 -0.86 5.94
C ASP A 152 -9.18 -2.11 5.54
N CYS A 153 -9.89 -3.13 5.06
CA CYS A 153 -9.35 -4.42 4.67
C CYS A 153 -8.73 -4.32 3.27
N VAL A 154 -7.42 -4.19 3.21
CA VAL A 154 -6.67 -3.96 1.97
C VAL A 154 -5.97 -5.19 1.41
N ASP A 155 -5.70 -6.17 2.28
CA ASP A 155 -5.01 -7.41 1.95
C ASP A 155 -5.59 -8.59 2.72
N ALA A 156 -5.45 -9.79 2.18
CA ALA A 156 -5.70 -11.03 2.91
C ALA A 156 -4.55 -11.31 3.89
N ILE A 157 -4.44 -10.47 4.94
CA ILE A 157 -3.28 -10.47 5.86
C ILE A 157 -3.07 -11.83 6.52
N THR A 158 -4.15 -12.60 6.73
CA THR A 158 -4.09 -13.96 7.28
C THR A 158 -3.46 -14.97 6.33
N GLU A 159 -3.36 -14.66 5.04
CA GLU A 159 -2.74 -15.48 4.01
C GLU A 159 -1.22 -15.22 3.87
N PHE A 160 -0.69 -14.23 4.56
CA PHE A 160 0.75 -14.02 4.58
C PHE A 160 1.45 -15.16 5.31
N ARG A 161 2.57 -15.62 4.76
CA ARG A 161 3.35 -16.76 5.29
C ARG A 161 3.75 -16.62 6.75
N ASP A 162 4.03 -15.39 7.19
CA ASP A 162 4.47 -15.08 8.55
C ASP A 162 3.34 -14.50 9.42
N ALA A 163 2.06 -14.67 9.03
CA ALA A 163 0.93 -14.17 9.79
C ALA A 163 0.81 -14.91 11.14
N PRO A 164 0.71 -14.19 12.28
CA PRO A 164 0.47 -14.85 13.57
C PRO A 164 -0.87 -15.59 13.56
N ALA A 165 -0.92 -16.76 14.18
CA ALA A 165 -2.16 -17.55 14.30
C ALA A 165 -3.30 -16.77 15.01
N SER A 166 -2.94 -15.86 15.93
CA SER A 166 -3.88 -14.99 16.64
C SER A 166 -4.58 -13.96 15.74
N LEU A 167 -4.01 -13.69 14.56
CA LEU A 167 -4.47 -12.61 13.67
C LEU A 167 -5.89 -12.86 13.14
N GLN A 168 -6.21 -14.10 12.76
CA GLN A 168 -7.53 -14.47 12.27
C GLN A 168 -8.63 -14.21 13.32
N GLY A 169 -8.37 -14.60 14.58
CA GLY A 169 -9.30 -14.32 15.67
C GLY A 169 -9.46 -12.83 15.98
N SER A 170 -8.37 -12.06 15.85
CA SER A 170 -8.40 -10.62 16.04
C SER A 170 -9.13 -9.90 14.90
N GLU A 171 -8.94 -10.32 13.64
CA GLU A 171 -9.68 -9.78 12.49
C GLU A 171 -11.20 -10.04 12.63
N ALA A 172 -11.60 -11.25 12.99
CA ALA A 172 -13.01 -11.57 13.20
C ALA A 172 -13.65 -10.73 14.33
N ARG A 173 -12.89 -10.42 15.39
CA ARG A 173 -13.36 -9.50 16.46
C ARG A 173 -13.45 -8.07 15.98
N LEU A 174 -12.46 -7.59 15.21
CA LEU A 174 -12.49 -6.24 14.63
C LEU A 174 -13.69 -6.07 13.69
N LEU A 175 -13.95 -7.04 12.81
CA LEU A 175 -15.10 -7.04 11.89
C LEU A 175 -16.44 -6.93 12.61
N ARG A 176 -16.62 -7.64 13.77
CA ARG A 176 -17.85 -7.54 14.54
C ARG A 176 -18.02 -6.21 15.26
N ARG A 177 -16.94 -5.50 15.57
CA ARG A 177 -16.92 -4.26 16.37
C ARG A 177 -16.82 -3.00 15.54
N ALA A 178 -16.32 -3.10 14.31
CA ALA A 178 -16.15 -1.95 13.44
C ALA A 178 -17.52 -1.31 13.13
N ASP A 179 -17.56 0.02 13.17
CA ASP A 179 -18.73 0.78 12.74
C ASP A 179 -18.81 0.88 11.21
N LEU A 180 -17.63 0.82 10.55
CA LEU A 180 -17.49 0.86 9.09
C LEU A 180 -16.39 -0.10 8.66
N VAL A 181 -16.70 -0.95 7.68
CA VAL A 181 -15.75 -1.86 7.06
C VAL A 181 -15.64 -1.55 5.59
N LEU A 182 -14.41 -1.33 5.12
CA LEU A 182 -14.08 -1.13 3.71
C LEU A 182 -13.26 -2.33 3.23
N ALA A 183 -13.45 -2.72 1.98
CA ALA A 183 -12.68 -3.80 1.35
C ALA A 183 -12.16 -3.37 -0.02
N SER A 184 -10.88 -3.62 -0.28
CA SER A 184 -10.21 -3.16 -1.50
C SER A 184 -10.40 -4.09 -2.70
N SER A 185 -10.91 -5.30 -2.51
CA SER A 185 -11.19 -6.25 -3.58
C SER A 185 -12.52 -6.98 -3.34
N ARG A 186 -13.11 -7.53 -4.39
CA ARG A 186 -14.37 -8.30 -4.30
C ARG A 186 -14.23 -9.52 -3.37
N PRO A 187 -13.19 -10.35 -3.48
CA PRO A 187 -13.02 -11.47 -2.57
C PRO A 187 -12.84 -11.05 -1.10
N LEU A 188 -12.18 -9.89 -0.84
CA LEU A 188 -12.11 -9.34 0.51
C LEU A 188 -13.47 -8.84 1.00
N LEU A 189 -14.26 -8.21 0.11
CA LEU A 189 -15.61 -7.78 0.44
C LEU A 189 -16.46 -8.97 0.87
N ASP A 190 -16.48 -10.05 0.09
CA ASP A 190 -17.27 -11.26 0.39
C ASP A 190 -16.88 -11.84 1.74
N ARG A 191 -15.58 -11.92 2.02
CA ARG A 191 -15.04 -12.39 3.31
C ARG A 191 -15.45 -11.48 4.48
N CYS A 192 -15.35 -10.17 4.31
CA CYS A 192 -15.76 -9.22 5.33
C CYS A 192 -17.27 -9.23 5.54
N ALA A 193 -18.06 -9.29 4.48
CA ALA A 193 -19.52 -9.27 4.49
C ALA A 193 -20.12 -10.49 5.20
N ALA A 194 -19.44 -11.62 5.20
CA ALA A 194 -19.83 -12.79 5.96
C ALA A 194 -19.91 -12.56 7.48
N ILE A 195 -19.17 -11.57 8.00
CA ILE A 195 -19.15 -11.21 9.42
C ILE A 195 -19.78 -9.81 9.65
N HIS A 196 -19.56 -8.88 8.73
CA HIS A 196 -20.06 -7.51 8.75
C HIS A 196 -20.85 -7.21 7.48
N PRO A 197 -22.17 -7.49 7.43
CA PRO A 197 -22.97 -7.37 6.20
C PRO A 197 -23.00 -5.95 5.58
N GLY A 198 -22.65 -4.92 6.38
CA GLY A 198 -22.54 -3.53 5.92
C GLY A 198 -21.17 -3.15 5.34
N ALA A 199 -20.31 -4.12 5.04
CA ALA A 199 -19.02 -3.85 4.39
C ALA A 199 -19.19 -3.22 3.01
N ILE A 200 -18.30 -2.28 2.65
CA ILE A 200 -18.38 -1.48 1.41
C ILE A 200 -17.18 -1.79 0.53
N TYR A 201 -17.43 -2.02 -0.76
CA TYR A 201 -16.37 -2.16 -1.75
C TYR A 201 -15.79 -0.80 -2.11
N VAL A 202 -14.50 -0.62 -1.82
CA VAL A 202 -13.72 0.58 -2.20
C VAL A 202 -12.39 0.12 -2.76
N PRO A 203 -12.30 -0.11 -4.08
CA PRO A 203 -11.08 -0.59 -4.72
C PRO A 203 -9.94 0.41 -4.60
N ASN A 204 -8.71 -0.07 -4.82
CA ASN A 204 -7.56 0.81 -4.97
C ASN A 204 -7.70 1.68 -6.23
N ALA A 205 -6.84 2.67 -6.36
CA ALA A 205 -6.79 3.62 -7.47
C ALA A 205 -5.34 3.96 -7.80
N GLY A 206 -5.13 4.77 -8.85
CA GLY A 206 -3.84 5.36 -9.17
C GLY A 206 -3.73 6.84 -8.83
N ASP A 207 -2.51 7.35 -8.79
CA ASP A 207 -2.21 8.79 -8.82
C ASP A 207 -2.22 9.26 -10.29
N VAL A 208 -3.40 9.06 -10.93
CA VAL A 208 -3.58 9.13 -12.39
C VAL A 208 -3.12 10.47 -12.97
N GLU A 209 -3.52 11.56 -12.34
CA GLU A 209 -3.18 12.91 -12.79
C GLU A 209 -1.66 13.12 -12.81
N ARG A 210 -1.00 12.68 -11.73
CA ARG A 210 0.44 12.82 -11.60
C ARG A 210 1.19 12.00 -12.65
N PHE A 211 0.89 10.71 -12.77
CA PHE A 211 1.57 9.86 -13.74
C PHE A 211 1.24 10.23 -15.18
N ALA A 212 0.04 10.74 -15.46
CA ALA A 212 -0.32 11.21 -16.79
C ALA A 212 0.43 12.49 -17.19
N SER A 213 0.60 13.44 -16.26
CA SER A 213 1.24 14.74 -16.54
C SER A 213 2.76 14.68 -16.49
N GLU A 214 3.34 13.88 -15.61
CA GLU A 214 4.78 13.84 -15.36
C GLU A 214 5.52 12.81 -16.22
N SER A 215 4.85 11.70 -16.61
CA SER A 215 5.46 10.67 -17.46
C SER A 215 5.68 11.19 -18.89
N GLY A 216 6.95 11.27 -19.28
CA GLY A 216 7.35 11.85 -20.59
C GLY A 216 7.53 13.36 -20.59
N ALA A 217 7.08 14.10 -19.57
CA ALA A 217 7.41 15.51 -19.38
C ALA A 217 8.74 15.71 -18.62
N ARG A 218 9.15 14.71 -17.84
CA ARG A 218 10.42 14.72 -17.12
C ARG A 218 11.54 14.13 -17.98
N PRO A 219 12.79 14.60 -17.78
CA PRO A 219 13.93 13.98 -18.41
C PRO A 219 14.07 12.52 -17.99
N GLU A 220 14.59 11.70 -18.87
CA GLU A 220 14.89 10.30 -18.59
C GLU A 220 15.90 10.20 -17.43
N PRO A 221 15.68 9.26 -16.46
CA PRO A 221 16.64 9.04 -15.40
C PRO A 221 18.01 8.63 -15.93
N PRO A 222 19.12 9.21 -15.42
CA PRO A 222 20.45 8.97 -15.94
C PRO A 222 20.90 7.49 -15.90
N ASP A 223 20.39 6.71 -14.96
CA ASP A 223 20.69 5.28 -14.83
C ASP A 223 19.99 4.40 -15.88
N LEU A 224 19.09 4.99 -16.68
CA LEU A 224 18.49 4.35 -17.85
C LEU A 224 19.24 4.63 -19.15
N ASN A 225 20.09 5.67 -19.24
CA ASN A 225 20.75 6.09 -20.48
C ASN A 225 21.53 4.98 -21.21
N ALA A 226 22.11 4.06 -20.45
CA ALA A 226 22.89 2.94 -20.99
C ALA A 226 22.04 1.68 -21.28
N ILE A 227 20.75 1.70 -20.94
CA ILE A 227 19.85 0.55 -21.11
C ILE A 227 19.07 0.73 -22.42
N PRO A 228 19.27 -0.17 -23.42
CA PRO A 228 18.65 0.00 -24.73
C PRO A 228 17.14 -0.27 -24.71
N HIS A 229 16.43 0.29 -25.70
CA HIS A 229 15.05 -0.04 -26.02
C HIS A 229 14.96 -1.29 -26.92
N PRO A 230 13.84 -2.03 -26.93
CA PRO A 230 12.64 -1.78 -26.11
C PRO A 230 12.86 -2.18 -24.64
N ARG A 231 12.29 -1.40 -23.71
CA ARG A 231 12.36 -1.62 -22.28
C ARG A 231 11.07 -2.19 -21.71
N VAL A 232 11.17 -3.33 -21.05
CA VAL A 232 10.07 -3.97 -20.32
C VAL A 232 10.21 -3.62 -18.85
N GLY A 233 9.29 -2.81 -18.31
CA GLY A 233 9.38 -2.26 -16.96
C GLY A 233 8.52 -3.00 -15.94
N TYR A 234 9.06 -3.17 -14.73
CA TYR A 234 8.30 -3.48 -13.52
C TYR A 234 8.67 -2.48 -12.43
N VAL A 235 7.67 -1.87 -11.80
CA VAL A 235 7.86 -0.95 -10.66
C VAL A 235 7.04 -1.44 -9.47
N GLY A 236 7.72 -1.66 -8.34
CA GLY A 236 7.07 -2.05 -7.09
C GLY A 236 7.84 -3.08 -6.28
N ALA A 237 7.27 -3.46 -5.13
CA ALA A 237 7.88 -4.45 -4.25
C ALA A 237 8.07 -5.80 -4.95
N ILE A 238 9.26 -6.38 -4.82
CA ILE A 238 9.63 -7.68 -5.38
C ILE A 238 9.74 -8.66 -4.22
N ARG A 239 8.74 -9.54 -4.13
CA ARG A 239 8.59 -10.51 -3.04
C ARG A 239 8.16 -11.87 -3.62
N GLU A 240 7.72 -12.78 -2.76
CA GLU A 240 7.29 -14.15 -3.12
C GLU A 240 6.15 -14.22 -4.17
N TRP A 241 5.38 -13.17 -4.31
CA TRP A 241 4.33 -13.09 -5.34
C TRP A 241 4.85 -12.75 -6.75
N PHE A 242 6.07 -12.23 -6.86
CA PHE A 242 6.70 -11.95 -8.15
C PHE A 242 7.16 -13.25 -8.80
N ASP A 243 6.67 -13.53 -10.00
CA ASP A 243 7.03 -14.73 -10.74
C ASP A 243 8.36 -14.53 -11.47
N VAL A 244 9.44 -14.81 -10.75
CA VAL A 244 10.81 -14.68 -11.26
C VAL A 244 11.09 -15.62 -12.42
N ASP A 245 10.46 -16.81 -12.44
CA ASP A 245 10.66 -17.80 -13.51
C ASP A 245 9.98 -17.33 -14.81
N LEU A 246 8.81 -16.71 -14.71
CA LEU A 246 8.14 -16.10 -15.87
C LEU A 246 8.99 -14.94 -16.44
N VAL A 247 9.55 -14.09 -15.59
CA VAL A 247 10.42 -12.99 -16.04
C VAL A 247 11.72 -13.53 -16.65
N ARG A 248 12.30 -14.61 -16.10
CA ARG A 248 13.46 -15.28 -16.68
C ARG A 248 13.15 -15.80 -18.09
N GLN A 249 12.05 -16.55 -18.25
CA GLN A 249 11.59 -17.04 -19.56
C GLN A 249 11.39 -15.91 -20.57
N ALA A 250 10.78 -14.78 -20.11
CA ALA A 250 10.58 -13.62 -20.96
C ALA A 250 11.93 -12.98 -21.39
N ALA A 251 12.88 -12.85 -20.48
CA ALA A 251 14.19 -12.27 -20.78
C ALA A 251 15.00 -13.16 -21.73
N GLU A 252 14.94 -14.49 -21.57
CA GLU A 252 15.56 -15.47 -22.47
C GLU A 252 14.92 -15.47 -23.86
N ARG A 253 13.57 -15.32 -23.92
CA ARG A 253 12.79 -15.33 -25.17
C ARG A 253 12.96 -14.05 -25.98
N PHE A 254 13.20 -12.91 -25.33
CA PHE A 254 13.35 -11.59 -25.94
C PHE A 254 14.72 -10.97 -25.59
N PRO A 255 15.84 -11.55 -26.06
CA PRO A 255 17.18 -11.07 -25.70
C PRO A 255 17.49 -9.66 -26.19
N GLN A 256 16.73 -9.15 -27.17
CA GLN A 256 16.83 -7.77 -27.67
C GLN A 256 16.10 -6.74 -26.80
N ALA A 257 15.24 -7.19 -25.87
CA ALA A 257 14.54 -6.31 -24.95
C ALA A 257 15.27 -6.22 -23.60
N SER A 258 15.29 -5.03 -23.01
CA SER A 258 15.85 -4.79 -21.68
C SER A 258 14.78 -4.87 -20.61
N PHE A 259 14.93 -5.75 -19.64
CA PHE A 259 14.00 -5.89 -18.50
C PHE A 259 14.46 -5.03 -17.34
N VAL A 260 13.72 -3.95 -17.05
CA VAL A 260 14.07 -2.96 -16.05
C VAL A 260 13.19 -3.15 -14.82
N LEU A 261 13.82 -3.55 -13.70
CA LEU A 261 13.14 -3.85 -12.45
C LEU A 261 13.45 -2.77 -11.40
N VAL A 262 12.46 -1.93 -11.10
CA VAL A 262 12.55 -0.87 -10.09
C VAL A 262 11.81 -1.33 -8.83
N GLY A 263 12.56 -1.77 -7.83
CA GLY A 263 11.99 -2.33 -6.60
C GLY A 263 13.08 -2.80 -5.65
N ASP A 264 12.69 -3.49 -4.57
CA ASP A 264 13.68 -3.99 -3.61
C ASP A 264 14.59 -5.04 -4.25
N ASP A 265 15.88 -4.93 -3.99
CA ASP A 265 16.84 -6.00 -4.28
C ASP A 265 16.70 -7.11 -3.24
N THR A 266 16.01 -8.17 -3.62
CA THR A 266 15.72 -9.31 -2.75
C THR A 266 16.35 -10.59 -3.30
N PRO A 267 16.52 -11.64 -2.45
CA PRO A 267 16.98 -12.96 -2.92
C PRO A 267 16.10 -13.56 -4.02
N VAL A 268 14.85 -13.11 -4.17
CA VAL A 268 13.94 -13.54 -5.26
C VAL A 268 14.54 -13.26 -6.63
N LEU A 269 15.36 -12.20 -6.79
CA LEU A 269 15.99 -11.82 -8.05
C LEU A 269 17.25 -12.65 -8.39
N ALA A 270 17.72 -13.52 -7.50
CA ALA A 270 18.95 -14.29 -7.74
C ALA A 270 18.96 -15.06 -9.08
N PRO A 271 17.84 -15.70 -9.52
CA PRO A 271 17.79 -16.39 -10.81
C PRO A 271 17.94 -15.49 -12.05
N LEU A 272 17.76 -14.17 -11.90
CA LEU A 272 17.83 -13.21 -13.02
C LEU A 272 19.22 -12.55 -13.15
N ARG A 273 20.07 -12.62 -12.12
CA ARG A 273 21.33 -11.84 -12.06
C ARG A 273 22.35 -12.19 -13.15
N HIS A 274 22.24 -13.37 -13.77
CA HIS A 274 23.14 -13.80 -14.83
C HIS A 274 22.69 -13.36 -16.22
N LEU A 275 21.49 -12.82 -16.36
CA LEU A 275 20.94 -12.42 -17.66
C LEU A 275 21.40 -10.99 -18.00
N PRO A 276 22.10 -10.80 -19.15
CA PRO A 276 22.70 -9.51 -19.50
C PRO A 276 21.69 -8.42 -19.81
N ASN A 277 20.46 -8.81 -20.16
CA ASN A 277 19.34 -7.90 -20.48
C ASN A 277 18.39 -7.68 -19.31
N VAL A 278 18.76 -8.07 -18.07
CA VAL A 278 17.95 -7.79 -16.86
C VAL A 278 18.68 -6.79 -15.97
N HIS A 279 18.04 -5.67 -15.71
CA HIS A 279 18.58 -4.55 -14.96
C HIS A 279 17.76 -4.31 -13.69
N ALA A 280 18.27 -4.76 -12.53
CA ALA A 280 17.66 -4.49 -11.22
C ALA A 280 18.24 -3.19 -10.66
N LEU A 281 17.45 -2.11 -10.70
CA LEU A 281 17.90 -0.77 -10.35
C LEU A 281 17.78 -0.47 -8.85
N GLY A 282 17.11 -1.34 -8.08
CA GLY A 282 16.81 -1.08 -6.69
C GLY A 282 15.61 -0.12 -6.51
N PRO A 283 15.27 0.23 -5.26
CA PRO A 283 14.14 1.10 -4.96
C PRO A 283 14.41 2.54 -5.40
N ARG A 284 13.36 3.24 -5.84
CA ARG A 284 13.39 4.66 -6.20
C ARG A 284 12.34 5.42 -5.41
N ALA A 285 12.57 6.73 -5.22
CA ALA A 285 11.59 7.58 -4.56
C ALA A 285 10.29 7.63 -5.40
N TYR A 286 9.14 7.64 -4.73
CA TYR A 286 7.84 7.67 -5.42
C TYR A 286 7.74 8.84 -6.40
N ASP A 287 8.36 9.96 -6.04
CA ASP A 287 8.37 11.17 -6.85
C ASP A 287 9.14 11.04 -8.17
N ASP A 288 10.04 10.07 -8.28
CA ASP A 288 10.82 9.81 -9.51
C ASP A 288 10.14 8.78 -10.43
N LEU A 289 9.20 7.97 -9.90
CA LEU A 289 8.58 6.87 -10.66
C LEU A 289 7.91 7.29 -11.97
N PRO A 290 7.28 8.48 -12.10
CA PRO A 290 6.74 8.91 -13.39
C PRO A 290 7.81 8.96 -14.50
N ALA A 291 9.03 9.41 -14.19
CA ALA A 291 10.11 9.47 -15.18
C ALA A 291 10.56 8.06 -15.61
N TYR A 292 10.67 7.13 -14.64
CA TYR A 292 10.98 5.73 -14.96
C TYR A 292 9.89 5.09 -15.83
N LEU A 293 8.61 5.26 -15.48
CA LEU A 293 7.51 4.69 -16.26
C LEU A 293 7.40 5.33 -17.64
N GLY A 294 7.67 6.65 -17.75
CA GLY A 294 7.72 7.36 -19.03
C GLY A 294 8.75 6.79 -20.01
N ALA A 295 9.85 6.24 -19.47
CA ALA A 295 10.95 5.66 -20.23
C ALA A 295 10.77 4.17 -20.59
N MET A 296 9.69 3.51 -20.16
CA MET A 296 9.37 2.13 -20.52
C MET A 296 8.57 2.06 -21.82
N ASP A 297 8.71 0.96 -22.56
CA ASP A 297 7.89 0.70 -23.76
C ASP A 297 6.67 -0.18 -23.39
N VAL A 298 6.90 -1.20 -22.59
CA VAL A 298 5.87 -2.10 -22.06
C VAL A 298 6.07 -2.23 -20.55
N CYS A 299 5.00 -2.29 -19.79
CA CYS A 299 5.05 -2.62 -18.36
C CYS A 299 4.45 -3.99 -18.10
N ILE A 300 5.00 -4.73 -17.11
CA ILE A 300 4.54 -6.08 -16.79
C ILE A 300 4.08 -6.19 -15.32
N ILE A 301 3.09 -7.07 -15.09
CA ILE A 301 2.65 -7.48 -13.74
C ILE A 301 2.72 -9.01 -13.68
N PRO A 302 3.92 -9.59 -13.49
CA PRO A 302 4.15 -11.03 -13.53
C PRO A 302 3.92 -11.61 -12.13
N PHE A 303 2.68 -11.75 -11.72
CA PHE A 303 2.35 -12.26 -10.39
C PHE A 303 1.99 -13.74 -10.41
N ARG A 304 2.50 -14.48 -9.41
CA ARG A 304 2.12 -15.88 -9.17
C ARG A 304 0.67 -15.96 -8.72
N GLN A 305 -0.09 -16.93 -9.25
CA GLN A 305 -1.49 -17.15 -8.94
C GLN A 305 -1.66 -17.80 -7.54
N THR A 306 -1.42 -17.03 -6.49
CA THR A 306 -1.56 -17.46 -5.08
C THR A 306 -2.90 -16.99 -4.48
N ALA A 307 -3.25 -17.51 -3.30
CA ALA A 307 -4.40 -17.04 -2.54
C ALA A 307 -4.31 -15.52 -2.28
N LEU A 308 -3.12 -15.03 -1.89
CA LEU A 308 -2.87 -13.61 -1.67
C LEU A 308 -3.19 -12.77 -2.92
N ILE A 309 -2.68 -13.18 -4.10
CA ILE A 309 -2.86 -12.41 -5.35
C ILE A 309 -4.31 -12.41 -5.82
N ARG A 310 -5.06 -13.48 -5.57
CA ARG A 310 -6.51 -13.49 -5.85
C ARG A 310 -7.31 -12.46 -5.07
N HIS A 311 -6.81 -12.02 -3.91
CA HIS A 311 -7.42 -10.99 -3.07
C HIS A 311 -6.82 -9.59 -3.32
N THR A 312 -5.83 -9.47 -4.21
CA THR A 312 -5.10 -8.22 -4.41
C THR A 312 -5.73 -7.36 -5.51
N HIS A 313 -5.85 -6.06 -5.22
CA HIS A 313 -6.19 -5.05 -6.20
C HIS A 313 -4.95 -4.20 -6.51
N PRO A 314 -4.28 -4.38 -7.68
CA PRO A 314 -2.96 -3.79 -7.94
C PRO A 314 -3.03 -2.30 -8.27
N ILE A 315 -2.41 -1.45 -7.47
CA ILE A 315 -2.32 0.00 -7.72
C ILE A 315 -1.53 0.30 -8.99
N LYS A 316 -0.44 -0.45 -9.22
CA LYS A 316 0.51 -0.21 -10.31
C LYS A 316 -0.10 -0.23 -11.72
N VAL A 317 -1.16 -0.99 -11.93
CA VAL A 317 -1.84 -1.04 -13.23
C VAL A 317 -2.35 0.34 -13.65
N TYR A 318 -2.91 1.08 -12.71
CA TYR A 318 -3.41 2.44 -12.96
C TYR A 318 -2.27 3.43 -13.22
N GLU A 319 -1.16 3.29 -12.50
CA GLU A 319 0.03 4.12 -12.68
C GLU A 319 0.69 3.85 -14.05
N TYR A 320 0.74 2.59 -14.48
CA TYR A 320 1.26 2.21 -15.80
C TYR A 320 0.39 2.74 -16.95
N LEU A 321 -0.94 2.55 -16.85
CA LEU A 321 -1.87 3.08 -17.84
C LEU A 321 -1.90 4.61 -17.85
N ALA A 322 -1.77 5.27 -16.69
CA ALA A 322 -1.65 6.72 -16.59
C ALA A 322 -0.37 7.23 -17.25
N ALA A 323 0.74 6.51 -17.14
CA ALA A 323 1.96 6.80 -17.89
C ALA A 323 1.82 6.53 -19.41
N GLY A 324 0.67 5.98 -19.86
CA GLY A 324 0.39 5.63 -21.26
C GLY A 324 1.03 4.32 -21.71
N ARG A 325 1.55 3.51 -20.79
CA ARG A 325 2.29 2.29 -21.15
C ARG A 325 1.35 1.13 -21.48
N ALA A 326 1.76 0.31 -22.46
CA ALA A 326 1.14 -1.00 -22.67
C ALA A 326 1.39 -1.87 -21.42
N VAL A 327 0.39 -2.66 -21.02
CA VAL A 327 0.49 -3.48 -19.81
C VAL A 327 0.16 -4.92 -20.12
N VAL A 328 1.07 -5.82 -19.75
CA VAL A 328 0.84 -7.28 -19.79
C VAL A 328 0.87 -7.81 -18.37
N SER A 329 -0.18 -8.51 -17.96
CA SER A 329 -0.35 -9.03 -16.60
C SER A 329 -0.70 -10.50 -16.60
N THR A 330 -0.29 -11.23 -15.57
CA THR A 330 -0.96 -12.49 -15.24
C THR A 330 -2.39 -12.21 -14.79
N PRO A 331 -3.33 -13.18 -14.86
CA PRO A 331 -4.74 -12.94 -14.60
C PRO A 331 -5.00 -12.42 -13.19
N MET A 332 -5.77 -11.35 -13.08
CA MET A 332 -6.23 -10.78 -11.80
C MET A 332 -7.69 -10.35 -11.92
N SER A 333 -8.55 -10.92 -11.07
CA SER A 333 -10.00 -10.66 -11.10
C SER A 333 -10.37 -9.19 -11.03
N GLU A 334 -9.66 -8.45 -10.20
CA GLU A 334 -9.96 -7.04 -9.91
C GLU A 334 -9.67 -6.07 -11.06
N ILE A 335 -8.91 -6.48 -12.06
CA ILE A 335 -8.57 -5.66 -13.22
C ILE A 335 -9.10 -6.20 -14.55
N ARG A 336 -9.99 -7.21 -14.53
CA ARG A 336 -10.58 -7.78 -15.75
C ARG A 336 -11.38 -6.78 -16.59
N HIS A 337 -11.90 -5.75 -15.94
CA HIS A 337 -12.65 -4.68 -16.60
C HIS A 337 -11.76 -3.69 -17.38
N LEU A 338 -10.44 -3.72 -17.17
CA LEU A 338 -9.50 -2.83 -17.85
C LEU A 338 -9.11 -3.42 -19.21
N THR A 339 -9.80 -2.98 -20.26
CA THR A 339 -9.62 -3.48 -21.65
C THR A 339 -8.27 -3.15 -22.26
N GLU A 340 -7.54 -2.19 -21.70
CA GLU A 340 -6.18 -1.78 -22.12
C GLU A 340 -5.07 -2.59 -21.43
N VAL A 341 -5.42 -3.66 -20.69
CA VAL A 341 -4.48 -4.58 -20.05
C VAL A 341 -4.61 -5.96 -20.68
N ASP A 342 -3.53 -6.48 -21.24
CA ASP A 342 -3.48 -7.85 -21.73
C ASP A 342 -3.27 -8.80 -20.54
N GLN A 343 -4.30 -9.54 -20.18
CA GLN A 343 -4.20 -10.55 -19.14
C GLN A 343 -4.04 -11.92 -19.79
N ALA A 344 -2.94 -12.60 -19.46
CA ALA A 344 -2.60 -13.90 -20.01
C ALA A 344 -2.01 -14.81 -18.93
N ASP A 345 -2.30 -16.10 -19.00
CA ASP A 345 -1.74 -17.09 -18.09
C ASP A 345 -0.21 -17.13 -18.18
N ALA A 346 0.44 -17.43 -17.06
CA ALA A 346 1.90 -17.54 -17.00
C ALA A 346 2.42 -18.62 -17.98
N GLY A 347 3.60 -18.39 -18.54
CA GLY A 347 4.19 -19.22 -19.58
C GLY A 347 3.92 -18.69 -20.99
N GLU A 348 3.72 -19.58 -21.95
CA GLU A 348 3.62 -19.21 -23.38
C GLU A 348 2.53 -18.15 -23.68
N PRO A 349 1.31 -18.20 -23.11
CA PRO A 349 0.32 -17.13 -23.36
C PRO A 349 0.81 -15.73 -22.97
N PHE A 350 1.49 -15.60 -21.84
CA PHE A 350 2.07 -14.33 -21.39
C PHE A 350 3.19 -13.87 -22.32
N LEU A 351 4.04 -14.79 -22.77
CA LEU A 351 5.14 -14.48 -23.69
C LEU A 351 4.63 -14.02 -25.04
N VAL A 352 3.56 -14.65 -25.55
CA VAL A 352 2.89 -14.24 -26.80
C VAL A 352 2.32 -12.82 -26.66
N ALA A 353 1.60 -12.54 -25.58
CA ALA A 353 1.06 -11.20 -25.31
C ALA A 353 2.16 -10.15 -25.19
N LEU A 354 3.25 -10.46 -24.47
CA LEU A 354 4.40 -9.56 -24.34
C LEU A 354 5.06 -9.31 -25.70
N GLY A 355 5.27 -10.36 -26.51
CA GLY A 355 5.84 -10.25 -27.84
C GLY A 355 5.00 -9.36 -28.75
N ALA A 356 3.67 -9.46 -28.70
CA ALA A 356 2.77 -8.62 -29.46
C ALA A 356 2.92 -7.13 -29.06
N ARG A 357 3.04 -6.83 -27.76
CA ARG A 357 3.23 -5.46 -27.27
C ARG A 357 4.63 -4.91 -27.59
N LEU A 358 5.65 -5.75 -27.59
CA LEU A 358 7.00 -5.34 -28.01
C LEU A 358 7.10 -5.03 -29.51
N ALA A 359 6.27 -5.67 -30.33
CA ALA A 359 6.18 -5.42 -31.76
C ALA A 359 5.32 -4.18 -32.10
N GLU A 360 4.47 -3.70 -31.19
CA GLU A 360 3.62 -2.52 -31.39
C GLU A 360 4.45 -1.24 -31.18
N PRO A 361 4.57 -0.38 -32.20
CA PRO A 361 5.28 0.89 -32.03
C PRO A 361 4.52 1.80 -31.07
N ARG A 362 5.26 2.56 -30.28
CA ARG A 362 4.67 3.60 -29.42
C ARG A 362 3.90 4.60 -30.29
N SER A 363 2.69 4.94 -29.88
CA SER A 363 1.88 5.93 -30.57
C SER A 363 1.15 6.84 -29.58
N PRO A 364 1.12 8.16 -29.83
CA PRO A 364 0.39 9.09 -28.98
C PRO A 364 -1.09 8.74 -28.82
N ALA A 365 -1.71 8.20 -29.89
CA ALA A 365 -3.11 7.78 -29.87
C ALA A 365 -3.34 6.59 -28.92
N ALA A 366 -2.46 5.58 -28.95
CA ALA A 366 -2.54 4.44 -28.03
C ALA A 366 -2.30 4.87 -26.58
N GLU A 367 -1.33 5.75 -26.34
CA GLU A 367 -1.07 6.29 -25.00
C GLU A 367 -2.26 7.10 -24.48
N ALA A 368 -2.88 7.93 -25.31
CA ALA A 368 -4.07 8.71 -24.94
C ALA A 368 -5.26 7.79 -24.61
N ARG A 369 -5.48 6.73 -25.38
CA ARG A 369 -6.54 5.74 -25.14
C ARG A 369 -6.34 5.04 -23.78
N ARG A 370 -5.12 4.60 -23.47
CA ARG A 370 -4.76 3.98 -22.18
C ARG A 370 -5.03 4.92 -21.00
N ARG A 371 -4.63 6.19 -21.11
CA ARG A 371 -4.93 7.22 -20.10
C ARG A 371 -6.44 7.44 -19.95
N ALA A 372 -7.17 7.51 -21.05
CA ALA A 372 -8.62 7.72 -21.03
C ALA A 372 -9.36 6.55 -20.35
N SER A 373 -8.88 5.31 -20.50
CA SER A 373 -9.53 4.12 -19.92
C SER A 373 -9.58 4.12 -18.38
N ILE A 374 -8.77 4.95 -17.72
CA ILE A 374 -8.66 4.97 -16.25
C ILE A 374 -8.92 6.35 -15.62
N GLN A 375 -9.54 7.28 -16.36
CA GLN A 375 -9.79 8.65 -15.86
C GLN A 375 -10.59 8.71 -14.56
N GLY A 376 -11.54 7.78 -14.36
CA GLY A 376 -12.34 7.67 -13.14
C GLY A 376 -11.65 6.95 -11.97
N GLU A 377 -10.51 6.30 -12.23
CA GLU A 377 -9.82 5.43 -11.28
C GLU A 377 -8.82 6.19 -10.41
N THR A 378 -9.26 7.32 -9.83
CA THR A 378 -8.42 8.24 -9.06
C THR A 378 -8.62 8.10 -7.55
N TRP A 379 -7.57 8.42 -6.78
CA TRP A 379 -7.68 8.48 -5.32
C TRP A 379 -8.69 9.53 -4.82
N ASP A 380 -8.92 10.61 -5.57
CA ASP A 380 -9.95 11.61 -5.21
C ASP A 380 -11.36 11.05 -5.41
N ALA A 381 -11.60 10.25 -6.43
CA ALA A 381 -12.86 9.54 -6.62
C ALA A 381 -13.11 8.52 -5.48
N ARG A 382 -12.09 7.74 -5.10
CA ARG A 382 -12.19 6.80 -3.98
C ARG A 382 -12.40 7.50 -2.65
N PHE A 383 -11.67 8.60 -2.42
CA PHE A 383 -11.81 9.39 -1.19
C PHE A 383 -13.21 9.94 -0.99
N ARG A 384 -13.85 10.43 -2.05
CA ARG A 384 -15.26 10.89 -1.98
C ARG A 384 -16.22 9.81 -1.48
N VAL A 385 -16.05 8.56 -1.94
CA VAL A 385 -16.85 7.42 -1.48
C VAL A 385 -16.57 7.14 0.00
N VAL A 386 -15.30 7.13 0.39
CA VAL A 386 -14.87 6.91 1.77
C VAL A 386 -15.39 8.00 2.69
N GLU A 387 -15.23 9.27 2.30
CA GLU A 387 -15.69 10.43 3.08
C GLU A 387 -17.20 10.42 3.28
N ALA A 388 -17.96 10.11 2.23
CA ALA A 388 -19.41 9.97 2.32
C ALA A 388 -19.82 8.83 3.27
N ALA A 389 -19.15 7.68 3.21
CA ALA A 389 -19.41 6.56 4.11
C ALA A 389 -19.10 6.90 5.57
N VAL A 390 -17.98 7.58 5.83
CA VAL A 390 -17.60 8.08 7.16
C VAL A 390 -18.63 9.08 7.67
N ALA A 391 -19.02 10.07 6.85
CA ALA A 391 -20.01 11.08 7.22
C ALA A 391 -21.36 10.45 7.55
N ALA A 392 -21.81 9.48 6.76
CA ALA A 392 -23.07 8.75 7.01
C ALA A 392 -23.03 8.01 8.37
N ARG A 393 -21.91 7.38 8.71
CA ARG A 393 -21.76 6.69 10.00
C ARG A 393 -21.66 7.66 11.17
N LEU A 394 -21.00 8.79 11.01
CA LEU A 394 -20.91 9.85 12.04
C LEU A 394 -22.26 10.51 12.33
N ALA A 395 -23.17 10.53 11.37
CA ALA A 395 -24.52 11.08 11.53
C ALA A 395 -25.45 10.16 12.34
N LEU A 396 -25.15 8.86 12.43
CA LEU A 396 -25.93 7.92 13.22
C LEU A 396 -25.65 8.11 14.72
N PRO A 397 -26.69 8.07 15.58
CA PRO A 397 -26.48 8.00 17.02
C PRO A 397 -25.68 6.71 17.32
N ARG A 398 -24.69 6.78 18.22
CA ARG A 398 -24.05 5.57 18.71
C ARG A 398 -25.13 4.69 19.36
N ALA A 399 -25.28 3.46 18.87
CA ALA A 399 -25.88 2.43 19.69
C ALA A 399 -24.97 2.31 20.92
N HIS A 400 -25.44 2.80 22.07
CA HIS A 400 -24.74 2.59 23.35
C HIS A 400 -24.44 1.09 23.44
N ALA A 401 -23.17 0.73 23.57
CA ALA A 401 -22.81 -0.56 24.13
C ALA A 401 -23.41 -0.57 25.54
N ALA A 402 -24.68 -0.98 25.63
CA ALA A 402 -25.28 -1.39 26.87
C ALA A 402 -24.46 -2.59 27.36
N GLY A 403 -23.92 -2.46 28.57
CA GLY A 403 -22.97 -3.35 29.14
C GLY A 403 -23.38 -4.84 29.15
N ALA A 404 -22.39 -5.66 29.06
CA ALA A 404 -22.31 -6.96 29.71
C ALA A 404 -20.85 -7.15 30.17
#